data_72c704c19455e0cc0aeb53a8fe895c4e
#
_entry.id   72c704c19455e0cc0aeb53a8fe895c4e
#
_cell.length_a   1.000
_cell.length_b   1.000
_cell.length_c   1.000
_cell.angle_alpha   90.00
_cell.angle_beta   90.00
_cell.angle_gamma   90.00
#
_symmetry.space_group_name_H-M   'P 1'
#
loop_
_entity.id
_entity.type
_entity.pdbx_description
1 polymer ?
#
loop_
_entity_poly.entity_id
_entity_poly.type
_entity_poly.pdbx_seq_one_letter_code
_entity_poly.pdbx_strand_id
1 'polypeptide(L)'
;MGADLVELMDAQEHRGADSTGFAIYGVPRDAGYVVRAMGFDRTAMGRDLDDFLAILREHGSDFIDDPSWDAGGSRHYSVRMTITDPDDLARWTHDADQICERLEVQSVGRSLEIIKDTGGAYAVADKHGVRDMAGTHGLGHARLATESDVRPNASHPFWARPFPDVAIVHNGQITDYYTWRDKLERKGYRFLTYNDSELIAVWISDRMREGLDLETALRRSIREIDGVFTYMIGMPGRIGWAKDRFAMKPLVAVERHGEMAAATEEQAVRRIYDDDDIEVINHDGPALHGIWAIGNREERAA
;
A
#
# COMPACT_ATOMS: atom_id res chain seq x y z
N MET A 1 8.14 -8.24 12.18
CA MET A 1 7.01 -7.75 11.37
C MET A 1 7.26 -8.03 9.88
N GLY A 2 8.36 -7.56 9.25
CA GLY A 2 8.63 -7.88 7.84
C GLY A 2 8.66 -9.38 7.56
N ALA A 3 9.35 -10.16 8.38
CA ALA A 3 9.40 -11.62 8.26
C ALA A 3 8.00 -12.25 8.33
N ASP A 4 7.18 -11.85 9.31
CA ASP A 4 5.83 -12.41 9.49
C ASP A 4 4.91 -12.05 8.32
N LEU A 5 5.03 -10.82 7.79
CA LEU A 5 4.27 -10.41 6.62
C LEU A 5 4.65 -11.22 5.37
N VAL A 6 5.93 -11.57 5.21
CA VAL A 6 6.40 -12.44 4.12
C VAL A 6 5.82 -13.85 4.28
N GLU A 7 5.80 -14.41 5.49
CA GLU A 7 5.20 -15.72 5.76
C GLU A 7 3.69 -15.75 5.48
N LEU A 8 2.97 -14.69 5.90
CA LEU A 8 1.54 -14.53 5.56
C LEU A 8 1.30 -14.52 4.05
N MET A 9 2.18 -13.85 3.30
CA MET A 9 2.06 -13.72 1.86
C MET A 9 2.41 -15.01 1.12
N ASP A 10 3.48 -15.69 1.54
CA ASP A 10 3.90 -16.96 0.97
C ASP A 10 2.82 -18.04 1.14
N ALA A 11 2.17 -18.09 2.30
CA ALA A 11 1.06 -19.02 2.55
C ALA A 11 -0.11 -18.84 1.58
N GLN A 12 -0.20 -17.71 0.90
CA GLN A 12 -1.25 -17.39 -0.08
C GLN A 12 -0.73 -17.35 -1.53
N GLU A 13 0.50 -17.78 -1.80
CA GLU A 13 1.13 -17.72 -3.14
C GLU A 13 0.34 -18.49 -4.20
N HIS A 14 -0.35 -19.57 -3.82
CA HIS A 14 -1.24 -20.34 -4.71
C HIS A 14 -2.40 -19.52 -5.29
N ARG A 15 -2.73 -18.36 -4.69
CA ARG A 15 -3.72 -17.41 -5.21
C ARG A 15 -3.17 -16.48 -6.29
N GLY A 16 -1.85 -16.39 -6.42
CA GLY A 16 -1.18 -15.59 -7.44
C GLY A 16 0.29 -15.34 -7.11
N ALA A 17 1.17 -15.84 -7.99
CA ALA A 17 2.62 -15.67 -7.87
C ALA A 17 3.20 -14.71 -8.92
N ASP A 18 2.36 -14.00 -9.69
CA ASP A 18 2.84 -13.15 -10.79
C ASP A 18 3.47 -11.86 -10.29
N SER A 19 2.93 -11.32 -9.22
CA SER A 19 3.48 -10.15 -8.55
C SER A 19 3.12 -10.13 -7.07
N THR A 20 4.03 -9.61 -6.27
CA THR A 20 3.84 -9.45 -4.82
C THR A 20 4.23 -8.04 -4.42
N GLY A 21 3.50 -7.48 -3.46
CA GLY A 21 3.84 -6.20 -2.88
C GLY A 21 3.55 -6.11 -1.40
N PHE A 22 4.30 -5.23 -0.76
CA PHE A 22 4.31 -4.98 0.66
C PHE A 22 4.21 -3.48 0.92
N ALA A 23 3.33 -3.06 1.82
CA ALA A 23 3.34 -1.73 2.43
C ALA A 23 3.75 -1.89 3.88
N ILE A 24 4.81 -1.23 4.28
CA ILE A 24 5.40 -1.37 5.62
C ILE A 24 5.40 -0.01 6.29
N TYR A 25 4.91 0.02 7.52
CA TYR A 25 4.86 1.21 8.36
C TYR A 25 5.94 1.11 9.44
N GLY A 26 7.06 1.77 9.20
CA GLY A 26 8.18 1.86 10.13
C GLY A 26 7.96 2.91 11.21
N VAL A 27 9.03 3.26 11.91
CA VAL A 27 9.03 4.36 12.87
C VAL A 27 8.85 5.67 12.09
N PRO A 28 7.85 6.50 12.44
CA PRO A 28 7.63 7.77 11.76
C PRO A 28 8.84 8.71 11.91
N ARG A 29 9.20 9.36 10.82
CA ARG A 29 10.22 10.43 10.83
C ARG A 29 9.62 11.73 11.34
N ASP A 30 10.38 12.48 12.10
CA ASP A 30 9.97 13.82 12.58
C ASP A 30 9.94 14.84 11.43
N ALA A 31 10.84 14.70 10.45
CA ALA A 31 10.95 15.57 9.28
C ALA A 31 11.36 14.77 8.03
N GLY A 32 10.99 15.29 6.87
CA GLY A 32 11.26 14.67 5.58
C GLY A 32 10.40 13.44 5.31
N TYR A 33 10.47 12.94 4.09
CA TYR A 33 9.72 11.78 3.64
C TYR A 33 10.66 10.70 3.10
N VAL A 34 10.25 9.45 3.26
CA VAL A 34 10.77 8.35 2.46
C VAL A 34 9.92 8.27 1.19
N VAL A 35 10.57 8.26 0.04
CA VAL A 35 9.96 8.08 -1.27
C VAL A 35 10.46 6.77 -1.85
N ARG A 36 9.54 5.91 -2.23
CA ARG A 36 9.82 4.74 -3.07
C ARG A 36 9.38 5.05 -4.49
N ALA A 37 10.25 4.81 -5.44
CA ALA A 37 9.93 4.98 -6.85
C ALA A 37 10.42 3.78 -7.67
N MET A 38 9.80 3.59 -8.83
CA MET A 38 10.14 2.54 -9.78
C MET A 38 10.47 3.15 -11.12
N GLY A 39 11.67 2.85 -11.64
CA GLY A 39 12.08 3.20 -12.98
C GLY A 39 11.94 2.04 -13.95
N PHE A 40 11.63 2.35 -15.20
CA PHE A 40 11.30 1.34 -16.21
C PHE A 40 12.46 1.02 -17.15
N ASP A 41 13.57 1.76 -17.08
CA ASP A 41 14.79 1.50 -17.84
C ASP A 41 16.03 1.78 -16.99
N ARG A 42 16.66 0.72 -16.48
CA ARG A 42 17.85 0.80 -15.63
C ARG A 42 19.02 1.54 -16.32
N THR A 43 19.10 1.54 -17.64
CA THR A 43 20.13 2.27 -18.36
C THR A 43 19.95 3.79 -18.32
N ALA A 44 18.74 4.25 -18.05
CA ALA A 44 18.37 5.65 -17.93
C ALA A 44 18.37 6.18 -16.47
N MET A 45 18.64 5.31 -15.48
CA MET A 45 18.50 5.58 -14.06
C MET A 45 19.13 6.91 -13.60
N GLY A 46 20.36 7.21 -14.00
CA GLY A 46 21.03 8.45 -13.61
C GLY A 46 20.24 9.69 -14.10
N ARG A 47 19.88 9.71 -15.39
CA ARG A 47 19.09 10.81 -15.96
C ARG A 47 17.72 10.96 -15.29
N ASP A 48 17.04 9.84 -15.03
CA ASP A 48 15.70 9.86 -14.43
C ASP A 48 15.74 10.43 -13.00
N LEU A 49 16.81 10.16 -12.26
CA LEU A 49 17.03 10.73 -10.94
C LEU A 49 17.45 12.20 -10.97
N ASP A 50 18.25 12.60 -11.95
CA ASP A 50 18.61 14.02 -12.15
C ASP A 50 17.36 14.85 -12.44
N ASP A 51 16.47 14.35 -13.32
CA ASP A 51 15.20 14.99 -13.63
C ASP A 51 14.27 15.03 -12.38
N PHE A 52 14.21 13.93 -11.62
CA PHE A 52 13.43 13.87 -10.38
C PHE A 52 13.96 14.88 -9.34
N LEU A 53 15.27 14.96 -9.17
CA LEU A 53 15.90 15.92 -8.26
C LEU A 53 15.66 17.36 -8.69
N ALA A 54 15.67 17.65 -9.99
CA ALA A 54 15.34 18.98 -10.50
C ALA A 54 13.90 19.39 -10.11
N ILE A 55 12.92 18.50 -10.34
CA ILE A 55 11.53 18.73 -9.92
C ILE A 55 11.45 18.92 -8.39
N LEU A 56 12.17 18.10 -7.62
CA LEU A 56 12.17 18.19 -6.17
C LEU A 56 12.66 19.57 -5.68
N ARG A 57 13.74 20.09 -6.29
CA ARG A 57 14.33 21.40 -5.98
C ARG A 57 13.42 22.59 -6.35
N GLU A 58 12.62 22.46 -7.39
CA GLU A 58 11.60 23.48 -7.75
C GLU A 58 10.53 23.63 -6.66
N HIS A 59 10.37 22.61 -5.80
CA HIS A 59 9.45 22.61 -4.66
C HIS A 59 10.15 22.80 -3.30
N GLY A 60 11.35 23.36 -3.29
CA GLY A 60 12.08 23.67 -2.05
C GLY A 60 12.63 22.47 -1.30
N SER A 61 12.72 21.30 -1.95
CA SER A 61 13.17 20.06 -1.32
C SER A 61 14.44 19.51 -1.98
N ASP A 62 15.16 18.64 -1.28
CA ASP A 62 16.37 17.98 -1.77
C ASP A 62 16.51 16.59 -1.14
N PHE A 63 17.44 15.77 -1.63
CA PHE A 63 17.79 14.52 -0.97
C PHE A 63 18.44 14.79 0.38
N ILE A 64 18.07 14.01 1.39
CA ILE A 64 18.73 14.01 2.71
C ILE A 64 19.96 13.11 2.65
N ASP A 65 19.82 11.93 2.04
CA ASP A 65 20.84 10.92 1.89
C ASP A 65 20.95 10.50 0.42
N ASP A 66 22.05 9.86 0.04
CA ASP A 66 22.19 9.28 -1.29
C ASP A 66 21.08 8.24 -1.54
N PRO A 67 20.42 8.27 -2.71
CA PRO A 67 19.44 7.27 -3.08
C PRO A 67 20.01 5.86 -3.06
N SER A 68 19.23 4.89 -2.60
CA SER A 68 19.57 3.48 -2.61
C SER A 68 18.69 2.69 -3.56
N TRP A 69 19.23 1.66 -4.22
CA TRP A 69 18.56 0.87 -5.25
C TRP A 69 18.53 -0.61 -4.93
N ASP A 70 17.60 -1.30 -5.60
CA ASP A 70 17.55 -2.76 -5.56
C ASP A 70 18.83 -3.40 -6.16
N ALA A 71 19.03 -4.68 -5.85
CA ALA A 71 20.22 -5.45 -6.23
C ALA A 71 20.41 -5.66 -7.76
N GLY A 72 19.45 -5.22 -8.58
CA GLY A 72 19.53 -5.36 -10.03
C GLY A 72 18.92 -6.67 -10.57
N GLY A 73 19.23 -7.02 -11.81
CA GLY A 73 18.78 -8.24 -12.46
C GLY A 73 17.59 -8.08 -13.39
N SER A 74 16.82 -6.99 -13.33
CA SER A 74 15.72 -6.68 -14.24
C SER A 74 15.96 -5.38 -15.00
N ARG A 75 15.17 -5.17 -16.07
CA ARG A 75 15.14 -3.89 -16.80
C ARG A 75 14.63 -2.76 -15.91
N HIS A 76 13.65 -3.07 -15.06
CA HIS A 76 13.12 -2.15 -14.06
C HIS A 76 14.10 -2.00 -12.89
N TYR A 77 14.00 -0.89 -12.19
CA TYR A 77 14.73 -0.66 -10.95
C TYR A 77 13.82 -0.03 -9.91
N SER A 78 14.02 -0.38 -8.67
CA SER A 78 13.37 0.25 -7.52
C SER A 78 14.39 1.15 -6.83
N VAL A 79 13.99 2.34 -6.46
CA VAL A 79 14.82 3.30 -5.75
C VAL A 79 14.13 3.77 -4.48
N ARG A 80 14.91 3.86 -3.40
CA ARG A 80 14.52 4.46 -2.13
C ARG A 80 15.26 5.77 -1.96
N MET A 81 14.54 6.83 -1.71
CA MET A 81 15.05 8.17 -1.51
C MET A 81 14.53 8.71 -0.18
N THR A 82 15.36 9.48 0.52
CA THR A 82 14.95 10.28 1.67
C THR A 82 15.05 11.74 1.27
N ILE A 83 13.94 12.48 1.37
CA ILE A 83 13.83 13.86 0.93
C ILE A 83 13.45 14.79 2.09
N THR A 84 13.86 16.06 2.00
CA THR A 84 13.33 17.10 2.90
C THR A 84 11.85 17.36 2.59
N ASP A 85 11.15 18.06 3.49
CA ASP A 85 9.74 18.39 3.26
C ASP A 85 9.59 19.35 2.07
N PRO A 86 8.85 19.00 1.01
CA PRO A 86 8.49 19.95 -0.04
C PRO A 86 7.57 21.05 0.49
N ASP A 87 7.63 22.25 -0.09
CA ASP A 87 6.75 23.36 0.26
C ASP A 87 5.26 23.03 0.15
N ASP A 88 4.90 22.22 -0.88
CA ASP A 88 3.56 21.68 -1.08
C ASP A 88 3.70 20.24 -1.64
N LEU A 89 3.44 19.25 -0.77
CA LEU A 89 3.57 17.85 -1.12
C LEU A 89 2.65 17.44 -2.28
N ALA A 90 1.41 17.94 -2.30
CA ALA A 90 0.45 17.56 -3.35
C ALA A 90 0.86 18.12 -4.71
N ARG A 91 1.34 19.36 -4.74
CA ARG A 91 1.84 19.98 -5.95
C ARG A 91 3.11 19.31 -6.45
N TRP A 92 4.08 19.05 -5.55
CA TRP A 92 5.27 18.30 -5.90
C TRP A 92 4.94 16.93 -6.49
N THR A 93 4.03 16.18 -5.85
CA THR A 93 3.59 14.86 -6.34
C THR A 93 3.01 14.96 -7.76
N HIS A 94 2.17 15.98 -8.00
CA HIS A 94 1.58 16.21 -9.32
C HIS A 94 2.66 16.46 -10.39
N ASP A 95 3.69 17.24 -10.07
CA ASP A 95 4.76 17.57 -11.02
C ASP A 95 5.73 16.37 -11.18
N ALA A 96 6.02 15.62 -10.12
CA ALA A 96 6.77 14.36 -10.21
C ALA A 96 6.07 13.32 -11.11
N ASP A 97 4.74 13.32 -11.15
CA ASP A 97 3.97 12.45 -12.05
C ASP A 97 4.12 12.79 -13.55
N GLN A 98 4.74 13.92 -13.91
CA GLN A 98 5.04 14.23 -15.31
C GLN A 98 6.10 13.30 -15.90
N ILE A 99 6.95 12.70 -15.07
CA ILE A 99 7.96 11.71 -15.49
C ILE A 99 7.57 10.27 -15.16
N CYS A 100 6.30 10.00 -14.79
CA CYS A 100 5.85 8.68 -14.32
C CYS A 100 6.02 7.55 -15.36
N GLU A 101 6.10 7.85 -16.65
CA GLU A 101 6.40 6.84 -17.68
C GLU A 101 7.86 6.35 -17.64
N ARG A 102 8.75 7.08 -16.98
CA ARG A 102 10.17 6.74 -16.81
C ARG A 102 10.50 6.37 -15.35
N LEU A 103 10.04 7.17 -14.40
CA LEU A 103 10.22 7.00 -12.97
C LEU A 103 8.89 7.33 -12.25
N GLU A 104 8.23 6.30 -11.75
CA GLU A 104 6.93 6.42 -11.08
C GLU A 104 7.11 6.36 -9.55
N VAL A 105 6.61 7.38 -8.85
CA VAL A 105 6.54 7.37 -7.39
C VAL A 105 5.53 6.32 -6.93
N GLN A 106 5.97 5.36 -6.11
CA GLN A 106 5.16 4.26 -5.60
C GLN A 106 4.59 4.54 -4.21
N SER A 107 5.32 5.30 -3.40
CA SER A 107 4.84 5.77 -2.09
C SER A 107 5.62 6.99 -1.63
N VAL A 108 4.94 7.81 -0.84
CA VAL A 108 5.51 8.89 -0.04
C VAL A 108 4.99 8.74 1.38
N GLY A 109 5.88 8.69 2.35
CA GLY A 109 5.47 8.57 3.75
C GLY A 109 6.56 8.99 4.73
N ARG A 110 6.14 9.39 5.91
CA ARG A 110 7.04 9.50 7.06
C ARG A 110 7.35 8.15 7.68
N SER A 111 6.45 7.18 7.50
CA SER A 111 6.55 5.82 8.00
C SER A 111 6.32 4.76 6.92
N LEU A 112 5.53 5.07 5.90
CA LEU A 112 5.16 4.13 4.84
C LEU A 112 6.25 3.96 3.81
N GLU A 113 6.56 2.70 3.51
CA GLU A 113 7.31 2.29 2.33
C GLU A 113 6.52 1.22 1.57
N ILE A 114 6.24 1.44 0.27
CA ILE A 114 5.65 0.42 -0.61
C ILE A 114 6.76 -0.20 -1.46
N ILE A 115 6.83 -1.52 -1.39
CA ILE A 115 7.76 -2.34 -2.17
C ILE A 115 6.93 -3.33 -2.96
N LYS A 116 7.09 -3.36 -4.27
CA LYS A 116 6.38 -4.30 -5.13
C LYS A 116 7.21 -4.69 -6.34
N ASP A 117 7.11 -5.96 -6.73
CA ASP A 117 7.82 -6.50 -7.89
C ASP A 117 7.06 -7.71 -8.48
N THR A 118 7.55 -8.21 -9.59
CA THR A 118 7.10 -9.47 -10.16
C THR A 118 7.70 -10.65 -9.40
N GLY A 119 6.91 -11.70 -9.22
CA GLY A 119 7.30 -12.93 -8.55
C GLY A 119 6.62 -13.17 -7.20
N GLY A 120 6.92 -14.32 -6.62
CA GLY A 120 6.38 -14.77 -5.34
C GLY A 120 6.95 -14.01 -4.13
N ALA A 121 6.33 -14.20 -2.98
CA ALA A 121 6.60 -13.43 -1.77
C ALA A 121 8.07 -13.48 -1.32
N TYR A 122 8.68 -14.67 -1.27
CA TYR A 122 10.08 -14.81 -0.88
C TYR A 122 11.04 -14.14 -1.86
N ALA A 123 10.82 -14.34 -3.17
CA ALA A 123 11.70 -13.77 -4.19
C ALA A 123 11.71 -12.22 -4.14
N VAL A 124 10.53 -11.61 -4.00
CA VAL A 124 10.43 -10.16 -3.87
C VAL A 124 11.00 -9.68 -2.54
N ALA A 125 10.72 -10.39 -1.45
CA ALA A 125 11.23 -10.04 -0.12
C ALA A 125 12.74 -10.10 -0.03
N ASP A 126 13.38 -11.14 -0.59
CA ASP A 126 14.83 -11.30 -0.57
C ASP A 126 15.51 -10.24 -1.44
N LYS A 127 14.96 -9.95 -2.62
CA LYS A 127 15.48 -8.91 -3.53
C LYS A 127 15.52 -7.53 -2.88
N HIS A 128 14.50 -7.21 -2.09
CA HIS A 128 14.31 -5.87 -1.53
C HIS A 128 14.56 -5.76 -0.02
N GLY A 129 15.01 -6.83 0.63
CA GLY A 129 15.32 -6.85 2.06
C GLY A 129 14.09 -6.69 2.98
N VAL A 130 12.90 -7.11 2.52
CA VAL A 130 11.64 -6.92 3.27
C VAL A 130 11.64 -7.66 4.60
N ARG A 131 12.26 -8.86 4.66
CA ARG A 131 12.30 -9.69 5.88
C ARG A 131 12.95 -8.99 7.07
N ASP A 132 13.94 -8.11 6.78
CA ASP A 132 14.70 -7.39 7.80
C ASP A 132 14.04 -6.04 8.18
N MET A 133 12.97 -5.65 7.50
CA MET A 133 12.29 -4.40 7.78
C MET A 133 11.52 -4.47 9.10
N ALA A 134 11.85 -3.53 9.99
CA ALA A 134 11.11 -3.33 11.23
C ALA A 134 9.95 -2.37 10.99
N GLY A 135 8.84 -2.58 11.71
CA GLY A 135 7.67 -1.73 11.62
C GLY A 135 6.62 -2.11 12.64
N THR A 136 5.61 -1.26 12.76
CA THR A 136 4.48 -1.47 13.65
C THR A 136 3.38 -2.31 13.01
N HIS A 137 3.19 -2.16 11.70
CA HIS A 137 2.20 -2.92 10.92
C HIS A 137 2.54 -2.89 9.42
N GLY A 138 1.84 -3.69 8.65
CA GLY A 138 2.02 -3.75 7.21
C GLY A 138 0.82 -4.36 6.50
N LEU A 139 0.75 -4.13 5.19
CA LEU A 139 -0.20 -4.76 4.29
C LEU A 139 0.58 -5.52 3.22
N GLY A 140 0.05 -6.67 2.80
CA GLY A 140 0.62 -7.45 1.72
C GLY A 140 -0.44 -7.90 0.72
N HIS A 141 -0.03 -8.09 -0.54
CA HIS A 141 -0.92 -8.62 -1.56
C HIS A 141 -0.14 -9.42 -2.61
N ALA A 142 -0.63 -10.63 -2.91
CA ALA A 142 -0.18 -11.45 -4.01
C ALA A 142 -1.23 -11.41 -5.13
N ARG A 143 -0.82 -11.22 -6.38
CA ARG A 143 -1.71 -11.08 -7.52
C ARG A 143 -1.44 -12.14 -8.57
N LEU A 144 -2.53 -12.75 -9.08
CA LEU A 144 -2.56 -13.46 -10.34
C LEU A 144 -3.02 -12.50 -11.44
N ALA A 145 -2.22 -12.28 -12.47
CA ALA A 145 -2.59 -11.45 -13.59
C ALA A 145 -3.50 -12.26 -14.54
N THR A 146 -4.75 -11.84 -14.67
CA THR A 146 -5.74 -12.54 -15.50
C THR A 146 -5.84 -12.02 -16.94
N GLU A 147 -5.53 -10.73 -17.19
CA GLU A 147 -5.77 -10.11 -18.49
C GLU A 147 -4.80 -8.97 -18.86
N SER A 148 -3.89 -8.58 -17.99
CA SER A 148 -2.99 -7.45 -18.24
C SER A 148 -1.53 -7.85 -18.13
N ASP A 149 -0.69 -7.10 -18.84
CA ASP A 149 0.76 -7.15 -18.72
C ASP A 149 1.18 -7.12 -17.25
N VAL A 150 2.02 -8.05 -16.82
CA VAL A 150 2.51 -8.13 -15.43
C VAL A 150 3.52 -7.00 -15.23
N ARG A 151 2.98 -5.81 -14.91
CA ARG A 151 3.81 -4.65 -14.58
C ARG A 151 3.81 -4.46 -13.07
N PRO A 152 4.96 -4.33 -12.43
CA PRO A 152 5.03 -4.12 -10.98
C PRO A 152 4.24 -2.89 -10.52
N ASN A 153 4.19 -1.81 -11.30
CA ASN A 153 3.46 -0.59 -10.96
C ASN A 153 1.93 -0.78 -10.89
N ALA A 154 1.38 -1.73 -11.64
CA ALA A 154 -0.04 -2.07 -11.61
C ALA A 154 -0.40 -3.11 -10.52
N SER A 155 0.54 -3.44 -9.63
CA SER A 155 0.35 -4.38 -8.52
C SER A 155 0.04 -3.66 -7.22
N HIS A 156 -0.66 -4.34 -6.30
CA HIS A 156 -0.87 -3.85 -4.94
C HIS A 156 0.43 -3.92 -4.12
N PRO A 157 0.52 -3.14 -3.02
CA PRO A 157 -0.40 -2.12 -2.54
C PRO A 157 -0.40 -0.86 -3.40
N PHE A 158 -1.50 -0.08 -3.36
CA PHE A 158 -1.57 1.23 -4.00
C PHE A 158 -1.46 2.34 -2.96
N TRP A 159 -0.64 3.34 -3.26
CA TRP A 159 -0.58 4.58 -2.50
C TRP A 159 -1.77 5.48 -2.85
N ALA A 160 -2.41 6.06 -1.84
CA ALA A 160 -3.48 7.04 -2.00
C ALA A 160 -2.93 8.42 -2.37
N ARG A 161 -2.45 8.59 -3.56
CA ARG A 161 -1.86 9.82 -4.10
C ARG A 161 -2.82 11.02 -4.00
N PRO A 162 -2.44 12.19 -3.48
CA PRO A 162 -1.12 12.54 -2.94
C PRO A 162 -1.01 12.45 -1.40
N PHE A 163 -1.82 11.63 -0.74
CA PHE A 163 -1.88 11.56 0.72
C PHE A 163 -0.72 10.72 1.28
N PRO A 164 0.22 11.33 2.05
CA PRO A 164 1.32 10.56 2.59
C PRO A 164 0.84 9.49 3.59
N ASP A 165 1.62 8.42 3.71
CA ASP A 165 1.36 7.34 4.66
C ASP A 165 0.01 6.62 4.51
N VAL A 166 -0.62 6.65 3.33
CA VAL A 166 -1.88 5.92 3.08
C VAL A 166 -1.70 4.90 1.97
N ALA A 167 -1.89 3.63 2.28
CA ALA A 167 -1.80 2.53 1.32
C ALA A 167 -2.99 1.59 1.43
N ILE A 168 -3.37 0.96 0.32
CA ILE A 168 -4.50 0.02 0.25
C ILE A 168 -4.12 -1.29 -0.43
N VAL A 169 -4.72 -2.37 0.06
CA VAL A 169 -4.83 -3.64 -0.65
C VAL A 169 -6.30 -4.01 -0.81
N HIS A 170 -6.67 -4.61 -1.93
CA HIS A 170 -8.05 -4.86 -2.29
C HIS A 170 -8.17 -6.21 -3.01
N ASN A 171 -9.20 -6.96 -2.66
CA ASN A 171 -9.64 -8.16 -3.33
C ASN A 171 -11.07 -7.95 -3.82
N GLY A 172 -11.28 -7.93 -5.12
CA GLY A 172 -12.59 -7.70 -5.70
C GLY A 172 -12.57 -6.90 -7.00
N GLN A 173 -13.70 -6.27 -7.30
CA GLN A 173 -13.90 -5.40 -8.45
C GLN A 173 -14.93 -4.33 -8.15
N ILE A 174 -14.68 -3.10 -8.59
CA ILE A 174 -15.60 -1.97 -8.50
C ILE A 174 -16.35 -1.83 -9.82
N THR A 175 -17.68 -1.92 -9.77
CA THR A 175 -18.53 -1.87 -10.98
C THR A 175 -18.78 -0.47 -11.49
N ASP A 176 -18.83 0.53 -10.61
CA ASP A 176 -19.02 1.93 -10.94
C ASP A 176 -17.70 2.73 -11.03
N TYR A 177 -16.59 2.04 -11.29
CA TYR A 177 -15.22 2.56 -11.34
C TYR A 177 -15.09 3.86 -12.15
N TYR A 178 -15.54 3.86 -13.41
CA TYR A 178 -15.40 5.02 -14.28
C TYR A 178 -16.19 6.24 -13.81
N THR A 179 -17.34 6.02 -13.18
CA THR A 179 -18.15 7.09 -12.58
C THR A 179 -17.41 7.79 -11.44
N TRP A 180 -16.80 7.01 -10.55
CA TRP A 180 -16.03 7.58 -9.44
C TRP A 180 -14.72 8.18 -9.89
N ARG A 181 -14.03 7.54 -10.83
CA ARG A 181 -12.81 8.08 -11.41
C ARG A 181 -13.05 9.46 -11.99
N ASP A 182 -14.04 9.64 -12.85
CA ASP A 182 -14.41 10.94 -13.44
C ASP A 182 -14.72 12.00 -12.37
N LYS A 183 -15.46 11.62 -11.31
CA LYS A 183 -15.76 12.55 -10.20
C LYS A 183 -14.49 12.99 -9.46
N LEU A 184 -13.56 12.08 -9.20
CA LEU A 184 -12.32 12.37 -8.48
C LEU A 184 -11.33 13.14 -9.36
N GLU A 185 -11.24 12.82 -10.66
CA GLU A 185 -10.42 13.59 -11.62
C GLU A 185 -10.90 15.03 -11.75
N ARG A 186 -12.21 15.29 -11.73
CA ARG A 186 -12.78 16.65 -11.68
C ARG A 186 -12.45 17.40 -10.39
N LYS A 187 -12.14 16.71 -9.29
CA LYS A 187 -11.62 17.33 -8.07
C LYS A 187 -10.11 17.59 -8.11
N GLY A 188 -9.43 17.22 -9.20
CA GLY A 188 -8.01 17.41 -9.41
C GLY A 188 -7.14 16.23 -9.02
N TYR A 189 -7.71 15.07 -8.67
CA TYR A 189 -6.92 13.87 -8.43
C TYR A 189 -6.44 13.26 -9.74
N ARG A 190 -5.28 12.63 -9.70
CA ARG A 190 -4.69 11.93 -10.82
C ARG A 190 -4.56 10.44 -10.50
N PHE A 191 -4.87 9.61 -11.47
CA PHE A 191 -4.70 8.17 -11.41
C PHE A 191 -3.64 7.74 -12.42
N LEU A 192 -2.66 6.97 -11.99
CA LEU A 192 -1.60 6.48 -12.88
C LEU A 192 -1.93 5.13 -13.49
N THR A 193 -2.87 4.41 -12.90
CA THR A 193 -3.32 3.10 -13.38
C THR A 193 -4.83 3.09 -13.65
N TYR A 194 -5.29 2.02 -14.25
CA TYR A 194 -6.72 1.70 -14.36
C TYR A 194 -7.15 0.69 -13.29
N ASN A 195 -6.38 0.58 -12.21
CA ASN A 195 -6.72 -0.31 -11.11
C ASN A 195 -7.72 0.35 -10.16
N ASP A 196 -8.78 -0.37 -9.85
CA ASP A 196 -9.86 0.10 -8.99
C ASP A 196 -9.44 0.27 -7.52
N SER A 197 -8.38 -0.38 -7.09
CA SER A 197 -7.83 -0.23 -5.74
C SER A 197 -7.23 1.14 -5.50
N GLU A 198 -6.56 1.73 -6.51
CA GLU A 198 -6.09 3.10 -6.47
C GLU A 198 -7.26 4.08 -6.26
N LEU A 199 -8.38 3.82 -6.92
CA LEU A 199 -9.59 4.63 -6.78
C LEU A 199 -10.15 4.58 -5.34
N ILE A 200 -10.25 3.39 -4.73
CA ILE A 200 -10.75 3.26 -3.35
C ILE A 200 -9.86 4.05 -2.39
N ALA A 201 -8.53 3.94 -2.53
CA ALA A 201 -7.58 4.64 -1.69
C ALA A 201 -7.77 6.17 -1.75
N VAL A 202 -7.86 6.71 -2.97
CA VAL A 202 -8.08 8.15 -3.19
C VAL A 202 -9.47 8.57 -2.69
N TRP A 203 -10.50 7.75 -2.92
CA TRP A 203 -11.87 8.04 -2.45
C TRP A 203 -11.92 8.16 -0.92
N ILE A 204 -11.37 7.19 -0.17
CA ILE A 204 -11.32 7.24 1.30
C ILE A 204 -10.58 8.49 1.77
N SER A 205 -9.41 8.74 1.21
CA SER A 205 -8.56 9.87 1.61
C SER A 205 -9.21 11.23 1.29
N ASP A 206 -9.93 11.34 0.15
CA ASP A 206 -10.72 12.53 -0.18
C ASP A 206 -11.84 12.77 0.84
N ARG A 207 -12.56 11.73 1.25
CA ARG A 207 -13.58 11.86 2.30
C ARG A 207 -12.99 12.31 3.64
N MET A 208 -11.84 11.74 4.02
CA MET A 208 -11.16 12.17 5.25
C MET A 208 -10.67 13.62 5.17
N ARG A 209 -10.17 14.06 4.02
CA ARG A 209 -9.82 15.47 3.79
C ARG A 209 -11.04 16.40 3.89
N GLU A 210 -12.23 15.93 3.53
CA GLU A 210 -13.49 16.66 3.73
C GLU A 210 -13.96 16.69 5.19
N GLY A 211 -13.20 16.08 6.13
CA GLY A 211 -13.45 16.12 7.56
C GLY A 211 -14.16 14.89 8.14
N LEU A 212 -14.33 13.83 7.33
CA LEU A 212 -14.82 12.56 7.88
C LEU A 212 -13.70 11.83 8.64
N ASP A 213 -14.06 11.18 9.75
CA ASP A 213 -13.19 10.19 10.36
C ASP A 213 -13.10 8.91 9.49
N LEU A 214 -12.07 8.10 9.74
CA LEU A 214 -11.83 6.88 8.98
C LEU A 214 -13.03 5.90 9.07
N GLU A 215 -13.62 5.72 10.26
CA GLU A 215 -14.76 4.80 10.46
C GLU A 215 -15.96 5.21 9.61
N THR A 216 -16.29 6.50 9.62
CA THR A 216 -17.37 7.06 8.80
C THR A 216 -17.05 6.92 7.31
N ALA A 217 -15.80 7.14 6.88
CA ALA A 217 -15.39 6.97 5.49
C ALA A 217 -15.51 5.50 5.05
N LEU A 218 -15.06 4.54 5.88
CA LEU A 218 -15.21 3.10 5.60
C LEU A 218 -16.69 2.71 5.46
N ARG A 219 -17.52 3.11 6.40
CA ARG A 219 -18.97 2.83 6.37
C ARG A 219 -19.64 3.44 5.15
N ARG A 220 -19.26 4.64 4.74
CA ARG A 220 -19.80 5.30 3.53
C ARG A 220 -19.34 4.62 2.26
N SER A 221 -18.10 4.13 2.18
CA SER A 221 -17.60 3.41 1.00
C SER A 221 -18.47 2.21 0.64
N ILE A 222 -18.94 1.45 1.65
CA ILE A 222 -19.83 0.29 1.46
C ILE A 222 -21.17 0.67 0.80
N ARG A 223 -21.63 1.89 1.00
CA ARG A 223 -22.90 2.39 0.46
C ARG A 223 -22.76 3.12 -0.87
N GLU A 224 -21.65 3.82 -1.05
CA GLU A 224 -21.44 4.74 -2.17
C GLU A 224 -20.64 4.12 -3.32
N ILE A 225 -19.77 3.15 -3.03
CA ILE A 225 -19.00 2.42 -4.05
C ILE A 225 -19.74 1.11 -4.37
N ASP A 226 -20.10 0.92 -5.64
CA ASP A 226 -20.75 -0.31 -6.07
C ASP A 226 -19.71 -1.32 -6.57
N GLY A 227 -19.83 -2.57 -6.10
CA GLY A 227 -18.88 -3.62 -6.42
C GLY A 227 -18.93 -4.80 -5.47
N VAL A 228 -18.03 -5.74 -5.71
CA VAL A 228 -17.76 -6.88 -4.83
C VAL A 228 -16.33 -6.73 -4.32
N PHE A 229 -16.18 -6.41 -3.04
CA PHE A 229 -14.86 -6.09 -2.50
C PHE A 229 -14.67 -6.46 -1.03
N THR A 230 -13.43 -6.76 -0.69
CA THR A 230 -12.86 -6.62 0.64
C THR A 230 -11.55 -5.88 0.50
N TYR A 231 -11.37 -4.79 1.22
CA TYR A 231 -10.11 -4.03 1.21
C TYR A 231 -9.60 -3.75 2.61
N MET A 232 -8.29 -3.56 2.72
CA MET A 232 -7.64 -3.03 3.91
C MET A 232 -6.86 -1.78 3.54
N ILE A 233 -6.97 -0.74 4.36
CA ILE A 233 -6.27 0.54 4.21
C ILE A 233 -5.39 0.77 5.43
N GLY A 234 -4.09 0.92 5.20
CA GLY A 234 -3.10 1.23 6.22
C GLY A 234 -2.90 2.74 6.32
N MET A 235 -2.75 3.20 7.55
CA MET A 235 -2.42 4.57 7.93
C MET A 235 -1.55 4.55 9.18
N PRO A 236 -0.84 5.64 9.53
CA PRO A 236 -0.08 5.67 10.78
C PRO A 236 -0.92 5.26 11.98
N GLY A 237 -0.46 4.24 12.71
CA GLY A 237 -1.08 3.74 13.92
C GLY A 237 -2.40 2.99 13.75
N ARG A 238 -2.85 2.66 12.53
CA ARG A 238 -4.10 1.91 12.33
C ARG A 238 -4.19 1.21 10.97
N ILE A 239 -5.00 0.17 10.94
CA ILE A 239 -5.49 -0.47 9.71
C ILE A 239 -7.00 -0.40 9.73
N GLY A 240 -7.62 0.23 8.71
CA GLY A 240 -9.05 0.14 8.46
C GLY A 240 -9.35 -0.99 7.46
N TRP A 241 -10.54 -1.57 7.54
CA TRP A 241 -10.99 -2.57 6.57
C TRP A 241 -12.50 -2.44 6.34
N ALA A 242 -12.93 -2.81 5.14
CA ALA A 242 -14.36 -2.87 4.82
C ALA A 242 -14.66 -3.97 3.80
N LYS A 243 -15.88 -4.49 3.88
CA LYS A 243 -16.46 -5.50 2.99
C LYS A 243 -17.75 -4.98 2.38
N ASP A 244 -17.98 -5.34 1.15
CA ASP A 244 -19.20 -5.01 0.40
C ASP A 244 -20.47 -5.68 0.98
N ARG A 245 -21.61 -5.39 0.34
CA ARG A 245 -22.92 -5.91 0.72
C ARG A 245 -23.13 -7.41 0.48
N PHE A 246 -22.27 -8.04 -0.32
CA PHE A 246 -22.40 -9.44 -0.69
C PHE A 246 -21.46 -10.35 0.09
N ALA A 247 -20.40 -9.78 0.71
CA ALA A 247 -19.40 -10.46 1.51
C ALA A 247 -18.72 -11.65 0.81
N MET A 248 -18.60 -11.60 -0.52
CA MET A 248 -18.06 -12.72 -1.31
C MET A 248 -16.55 -12.90 -1.16
N LYS A 249 -15.83 -11.87 -0.70
CA LYS A 249 -14.38 -11.93 -0.50
C LYS A 249 -14.09 -12.14 0.98
N PRO A 250 -13.43 -13.25 1.36
CA PRO A 250 -13.21 -13.59 2.77
C PRO A 250 -12.23 -12.63 3.44
N LEU A 251 -12.35 -12.51 4.76
CA LEU A 251 -11.38 -11.88 5.64
C LEU A 251 -11.40 -12.62 6.96
N VAL A 252 -10.26 -13.16 7.37
CA VAL A 252 -10.07 -13.82 8.66
C VAL A 252 -9.01 -13.07 9.45
N ALA A 253 -9.13 -13.05 10.77
CA ALA A 253 -8.17 -12.41 11.64
C ALA A 253 -7.89 -13.26 12.89
N VAL A 254 -6.71 -13.09 13.44
CA VAL A 254 -6.29 -13.62 14.76
C VAL A 254 -5.75 -12.45 15.56
N GLU A 255 -6.22 -12.33 16.80
CA GLU A 255 -5.67 -11.38 17.76
C GLU A 255 -5.06 -12.17 18.92
N ARG A 256 -3.76 -11.96 19.20
CA ARG A 256 -3.06 -12.67 20.28
C ARG A 256 -1.96 -11.79 20.89
N HIS A 257 -1.95 -11.71 22.21
CA HIS A 257 -0.94 -10.96 22.98
C HIS A 257 -0.72 -9.50 22.52
N GLY A 258 -1.77 -8.86 22.01
CA GLY A 258 -1.70 -7.51 21.49
C GLY A 258 -1.11 -7.40 20.09
N GLU A 259 -0.87 -8.51 19.43
CA GLU A 259 -0.54 -8.60 18.01
C GLU A 259 -1.76 -9.09 17.23
N MET A 260 -1.84 -8.73 15.97
CA MET A 260 -2.93 -9.14 15.10
C MET A 260 -2.40 -9.50 13.72
N ALA A 261 -2.94 -10.56 13.17
CA ALA A 261 -2.77 -10.90 11.76
C ALA A 261 -4.13 -11.07 11.10
N ALA A 262 -4.23 -10.63 9.85
CA ALA A 262 -5.42 -10.83 9.04
C ALA A 262 -5.05 -11.25 7.62
N ALA A 263 -5.87 -12.12 7.02
CA ALA A 263 -5.63 -12.65 5.68
C ALA A 263 -6.96 -13.00 4.98
N THR A 264 -6.88 -13.33 3.71
CA THR A 264 -8.03 -13.91 2.99
C THR A 264 -8.27 -15.37 3.32
N GLU A 265 -7.28 -16.08 3.86
CA GLU A 265 -7.35 -17.50 4.18
C GLU A 265 -6.77 -17.81 5.55
N GLU A 266 -7.44 -18.70 6.27
CA GLU A 266 -7.06 -19.10 7.62
C GLU A 266 -5.66 -19.73 7.70
N GLN A 267 -5.28 -20.51 6.70
CA GLN A 267 -3.95 -21.12 6.66
C GLN A 267 -2.80 -20.09 6.73
N ALA A 268 -3.03 -18.86 6.23
CA ALA A 268 -2.02 -17.83 6.26
C ALA A 268 -1.83 -17.27 7.68
N VAL A 269 -2.90 -17.01 8.41
CA VAL A 269 -2.79 -16.54 9.80
C VAL A 269 -2.27 -17.62 10.73
N ARG A 270 -2.57 -18.91 10.47
CA ARG A 270 -2.02 -20.03 11.22
C ARG A 270 -0.52 -20.23 11.00
N ARG A 271 0.01 -19.82 9.85
CA ARG A 271 1.43 -20.01 9.54
C ARG A 271 2.36 -19.18 10.44
N ILE A 272 1.91 -18.03 10.90
CA ILE A 272 2.74 -17.17 11.77
C ILE A 272 2.51 -17.42 13.27
N TYR A 273 1.46 -18.14 13.62
CA TYR A 273 1.19 -18.55 15.00
C TYR A 273 1.31 -20.08 15.10
N ASP A 274 2.44 -20.54 15.62
CA ASP A 274 2.73 -21.97 15.80
C ASP A 274 1.99 -22.52 17.03
N ASP A 275 0.66 -22.46 16.99
CA ASP A 275 -0.21 -22.92 18.08
C ASP A 275 -1.56 -23.39 17.50
N ASP A 276 -1.95 -24.62 17.82
CA ASP A 276 -3.21 -25.22 17.37
C ASP A 276 -4.44 -24.58 18.03
N ASP A 277 -4.27 -23.89 19.16
CA ASP A 277 -5.36 -23.33 19.97
C ASP A 277 -5.67 -21.84 19.65
N ILE A 278 -5.23 -21.31 18.50
CA ILE A 278 -5.57 -19.94 18.12
C ILE A 278 -7.04 -19.82 17.72
N GLU A 279 -7.71 -18.82 18.27
CA GLU A 279 -9.05 -18.44 17.85
C GLU A 279 -9.00 -17.61 16.56
N VAL A 280 -9.59 -18.14 15.51
CA VAL A 280 -9.71 -17.44 14.22
C VAL A 280 -11.07 -16.74 14.12
N ILE A 281 -11.05 -15.43 13.97
CA ILE A 281 -12.24 -14.61 13.81
C ILE A 281 -12.56 -14.50 12.32
N ASN A 282 -13.70 -15.04 11.92
CA ASN A 282 -14.20 -14.93 10.55
C ASN A 282 -15.07 -13.68 10.38
N HIS A 283 -14.66 -12.77 9.53
CA HIS A 283 -15.45 -11.59 9.17
C HIS A 283 -16.33 -11.89 7.94
N ASP A 284 -17.28 -12.82 8.07
CA ASP A 284 -18.09 -13.35 6.95
C ASP A 284 -19.36 -12.55 6.67
N GLY A 285 -19.74 -11.64 7.55
CA GLY A 285 -20.96 -10.85 7.41
C GLY A 285 -20.88 -9.83 6.26
N PRO A 286 -22.05 -9.48 5.68
CA PRO A 286 -22.16 -8.42 4.68
C PRO A 286 -22.05 -7.03 5.29
N ALA A 287 -21.52 -6.08 4.52
CA ALA A 287 -21.41 -4.67 4.90
C ALA A 287 -20.66 -4.42 6.23
N LEU A 288 -19.67 -5.27 6.53
CA LEU A 288 -18.83 -5.11 7.71
C LEU A 288 -17.71 -4.13 7.45
N HIS A 289 -17.31 -3.44 8.50
CA HIS A 289 -16.10 -2.60 8.52
C HIS A 289 -15.54 -2.56 9.94
N GLY A 290 -14.27 -2.20 10.04
CA GLY A 290 -13.63 -2.04 11.33
C GLY A 290 -12.30 -1.32 11.21
N ILE A 291 -11.76 -0.96 12.36
CA ILE A 291 -10.46 -0.35 12.52
C ILE A 291 -9.70 -1.11 13.59
N TRP A 292 -8.49 -1.52 13.26
CA TRP A 292 -7.53 -2.06 14.20
C TRP A 292 -6.52 -0.96 14.56
N ALA A 293 -6.58 -0.49 15.79
CA ALA A 293 -5.63 0.48 16.32
C ALA A 293 -4.34 -0.24 16.74
N ILE A 294 -3.21 0.33 16.30
CA ILE A 294 -1.88 -0.17 16.64
C ILE A 294 -1.38 0.72 17.77
N GLY A 295 -1.56 0.26 19.03
CA GLY A 295 -1.10 0.98 20.21
C GLY A 295 0.42 0.90 20.35
N ASN A 296 1.05 1.96 20.86
CA ASN A 296 2.38 1.85 21.43
C ASN A 296 2.34 0.86 22.59
N ARG A 297 3.33 -0.03 22.69
CA ARG A 297 3.44 -1.03 23.78
C ARG A 297 3.33 -0.39 25.17
N GLU A 298 3.64 0.89 25.31
CA GLU A 298 3.59 1.64 26.58
C GLU A 298 2.16 2.07 26.98
N GLU A 299 1.24 2.27 26.04
CA GLU A 299 -0.15 2.66 26.35
C GLU A 299 -1.07 1.49 26.72
N ARG A 300 -0.68 0.26 26.41
CA ARG A 300 -1.46 -0.96 26.75
C ARG A 300 -1.14 -1.53 28.13
N ALA A 301 -0.18 -1.00 28.86
CA ALA A 301 0.23 -1.43 30.19
C ALA A 301 -0.37 -0.58 31.34
N ALA A 302 -1.26 0.36 31.05
CA ALA A 302 -2.02 1.18 31.98
C ALA A 302 -3.51 0.80 31.95
#